data_25be67138af13ad0c85347b4316e79cd
#
_entry.id   25be67138af13ad0c85347b4316e79cd
#
_cell.length_a   1.000
_cell.length_b   1.000
_cell.length_c   1.000
_cell.angle_alpha   90.00
_cell.angle_beta   90.00
_cell.angle_gamma   90.00
#
_symmetry.space_group_name_H-M   'P 1'
#
loop_
_entity.id
_entity.type
_entity.pdbx_description
1 polymer ?
#
loop_
_entity_poly.entity_id
_entity_poly.type
_entity_poly.pdbx_seq_one_letter_code
_entity_poly.pdbx_strand_id
1 'polypeptide(L)'
;MPINDFLKELLLIPSVSGDESEVALSLLNCINQRKSKWKAVPEIFHGDKFHDCILLRFGTPRTAVFAHVDTIGFMVRYANQLIPVGGPELIPGTRLVGRDSYGEISCNLVVEGEALFHDFPRKIDRGTRLSFAQEIRIDSEFIQAAYLDNRLGVFSALQLCETLEDGWVVFTTYEEHGGGSMPFLLQFIQATAQVKQALISDITWITDGVHHHEGVVISIRDKFIPRKKFIDRIIQLVQQSGIPFQLEVEAYGGSDGREVQFSPFAMDWCFIGAAEDQVHSPDEKVSLRDLESMVQVYQYLLKEL
;
A
#
# COMPACT_ATOMS: atom_id res chain seq x y z
N MET A 1 -16.64 -5.35 -8.55
CA MET A 1 -16.18 -6.45 -7.63
C MET A 1 -16.71 -6.19 -6.26
N PRO A 2 -17.31 -7.15 -5.54
CA PRO A 2 -17.75 -6.91 -4.17
C PRO A 2 -16.53 -6.77 -3.25
N ILE A 3 -16.47 -5.69 -2.49
CA ILE A 3 -15.55 -5.57 -1.36
C ILE A 3 -15.86 -6.72 -0.41
N ASN A 4 -14.86 -7.55 -0.14
CA ASN A 4 -15.03 -8.69 0.74
C ASN A 4 -14.82 -8.29 2.22
N ASP A 5 -15.28 -9.12 3.14
CA ASP A 5 -15.15 -8.84 4.57
C ASP A 5 -13.69 -8.72 5.00
N PHE A 6 -12.77 -9.37 4.28
CA PHE A 6 -11.33 -9.28 4.57
C PHE A 6 -10.77 -7.88 4.36
N LEU A 7 -11.18 -7.12 3.32
CA LEU A 7 -10.74 -5.74 3.17
C LEU A 7 -11.20 -4.87 4.35
N LYS A 8 -12.44 -5.09 4.83
CA LYS A 8 -12.93 -4.37 6.01
C LYS A 8 -12.14 -4.72 7.27
N GLU A 9 -11.81 -6.00 7.46
CA GLU A 9 -10.94 -6.44 8.57
C GLU A 9 -9.56 -5.78 8.47
N LEU A 10 -8.97 -5.76 7.26
CA LEU A 10 -7.66 -5.19 7.02
C LEU A 10 -7.60 -3.68 7.31
N LEU A 11 -8.66 -2.94 6.97
CA LEU A 11 -8.80 -1.51 7.28
C LEU A 11 -8.85 -1.21 8.79
N LEU A 12 -9.30 -2.17 9.61
CA LEU A 12 -9.41 -2.00 11.05
C LEU A 12 -8.09 -2.28 11.80
N ILE A 13 -7.10 -2.88 11.16
CA ILE A 13 -5.82 -3.22 11.79
C ILE A 13 -4.85 -2.06 11.65
N PRO A 14 -4.44 -1.42 12.75
CA PRO A 14 -3.42 -0.38 12.70
C PRO A 14 -2.06 -0.98 12.32
N SER A 15 -1.27 -0.23 11.56
CA SER A 15 0.08 -0.65 11.15
C SER A 15 0.98 0.55 10.83
N VAL A 16 1.01 1.53 11.72
CA VAL A 16 1.91 2.69 11.55
C VAL A 16 3.34 2.20 11.37
N SER A 17 4.06 2.77 10.38
CA SER A 17 5.41 2.32 10.00
C SER A 17 6.30 1.93 11.19
N GLY A 18 6.85 0.72 11.15
CA GLY A 18 7.61 0.09 12.22
C GLY A 18 6.75 -0.61 13.29
N ASP A 19 5.46 -0.87 13.00
CA ASP A 19 4.55 -1.65 13.86
C ASP A 19 3.56 -2.45 13.00
N GLU A 20 4.09 -3.26 12.07
CA GLU A 20 3.31 -3.96 11.04
C GLU A 20 2.99 -5.42 11.41
N SER A 21 3.43 -5.90 12.58
CA SER A 21 3.32 -7.32 12.96
C SER A 21 1.89 -7.85 12.95
N GLU A 22 0.91 -7.04 13.39
CA GLU A 22 -0.49 -7.47 13.46
C GLU A 22 -1.11 -7.61 12.08
N VAL A 23 -0.86 -6.65 11.18
CA VAL A 23 -1.36 -6.72 9.80
C VAL A 23 -0.67 -7.84 9.02
N ALA A 24 0.63 -8.05 9.21
CA ALA A 24 1.37 -9.15 8.60
C ALA A 24 0.82 -10.51 9.03
N LEU A 25 0.54 -10.69 10.31
CA LEU A 25 -0.08 -11.93 10.83
C LEU A 25 -1.48 -12.16 10.23
N SER A 26 -2.31 -11.12 10.15
CA SER A 26 -3.64 -11.20 9.53
C SER A 26 -3.56 -11.59 8.06
N LEU A 27 -2.64 -10.97 7.29
CA LEU A 27 -2.39 -11.32 5.89
C LEU A 27 -1.93 -12.77 5.74
N LEU A 28 -0.98 -13.23 6.54
CA LEU A 28 -0.51 -14.61 6.52
C LEU A 28 -1.63 -15.61 6.80
N ASN A 29 -2.50 -15.32 7.76
CA ASN A 29 -3.66 -16.14 8.07
C ASN A 29 -4.62 -16.21 6.88
N CYS A 30 -4.94 -15.07 6.27
CA CYS A 30 -5.77 -14.99 5.07
C CYS A 30 -5.17 -15.80 3.91
N ILE A 31 -3.89 -15.62 3.62
CA ILE A 31 -3.15 -16.35 2.58
C ILE A 31 -3.23 -17.86 2.85
N ASN A 32 -2.92 -18.31 4.06
CA ASN A 32 -2.92 -19.71 4.42
C ASN A 32 -4.29 -20.39 4.30
N GLN A 33 -5.38 -19.66 4.56
CA GLN A 33 -6.74 -20.15 4.41
C GLN A 33 -7.18 -20.23 2.95
N ARG A 34 -6.64 -19.38 2.06
CA ARG A 34 -7.11 -19.24 0.67
C ARG A 34 -6.22 -19.90 -0.36
N LYS A 35 -4.89 -19.99 -0.13
CA LYS A 35 -3.90 -20.44 -1.13
C LYS A 35 -4.18 -21.79 -1.79
N SER A 36 -4.85 -22.71 -1.09
CA SER A 36 -5.20 -24.03 -1.66
C SER A 36 -6.29 -23.96 -2.74
N LYS A 37 -7.00 -22.83 -2.84
CA LYS A 37 -8.05 -22.59 -3.85
C LYS A 37 -7.54 -21.73 -5.01
N TRP A 38 -6.32 -21.20 -4.93
CA TRP A 38 -5.70 -20.39 -5.97
C TRP A 38 -5.25 -21.27 -7.14
N LYS A 39 -5.09 -20.67 -8.30
CA LYS A 39 -4.67 -21.36 -9.52
C LYS A 39 -3.31 -22.05 -9.35
N ALA A 40 -2.37 -21.42 -8.65
CA ALA A 40 -1.11 -22.00 -8.21
C ALA A 40 -0.89 -21.73 -6.72
N VAL A 41 -0.25 -22.66 -6.02
CA VAL A 41 0.09 -22.50 -4.61
C VAL A 41 1.48 -21.89 -4.51
N PRO A 42 1.64 -20.69 -3.86
CA PRO A 42 2.93 -20.05 -3.77
C PRO A 42 3.84 -20.70 -2.72
N GLU A 43 5.14 -20.54 -2.93
CA GLU A 43 6.11 -20.62 -1.85
C GLU A 43 6.06 -19.32 -1.05
N ILE A 44 6.03 -19.42 0.29
CA ILE A 44 5.83 -18.28 1.19
C ILE A 44 7.10 -18.06 2.01
N PHE A 45 7.60 -16.81 1.99
CA PHE A 45 8.74 -16.35 2.78
C PHE A 45 8.28 -15.23 3.71
N HIS A 46 8.55 -15.38 5.00
CA HIS A 46 8.21 -14.41 6.05
C HIS A 46 9.04 -14.68 7.32
N GLY A 47 8.80 -13.91 8.38
CA GLY A 47 9.44 -14.06 9.69
C GLY A 47 10.62 -13.09 9.87
N ASP A 48 11.39 -13.26 10.95
CA ASP A 48 12.40 -12.30 11.43
C ASP A 48 13.40 -11.81 10.37
N LYS A 49 13.68 -12.64 9.37
CA LYS A 49 14.57 -12.25 8.25
C LYS A 49 13.96 -11.23 7.30
N PHE A 50 12.67 -11.02 7.39
CA PHE A 50 11.90 -10.20 6.45
C PHE A 50 11.17 -9.04 7.13
N HIS A 51 11.38 -8.80 8.44
CA HIS A 51 10.84 -7.64 9.17
C HIS A 51 9.34 -7.39 8.87
N ASP A 52 8.50 -8.39 9.14
CA ASP A 52 7.05 -8.36 8.86
C ASP A 52 6.64 -8.30 7.38
N CYS A 53 7.60 -8.26 6.46
CA CYS A 53 7.29 -8.43 5.04
C CYS A 53 6.88 -9.87 4.71
N ILE A 54 6.06 -10.04 3.67
CA ILE A 54 5.62 -11.34 3.17
C ILE A 54 5.91 -11.41 1.67
N LEU A 55 6.62 -12.47 1.26
CA LEU A 55 6.89 -12.70 -0.16
C LEU A 55 6.21 -14.01 -0.59
N LEU A 56 5.51 -13.95 -1.70
CA LEU A 56 4.85 -15.08 -2.32
C LEU A 56 5.48 -15.33 -3.70
N ARG A 57 6.12 -16.49 -3.87
CA ARG A 57 6.67 -16.92 -5.17
C ARG A 57 5.75 -17.91 -5.84
N PHE A 58 5.30 -17.59 -7.04
CA PHE A 58 4.52 -18.44 -7.91
C PHE A 58 5.38 -18.89 -9.09
N GLY A 59 5.39 -20.18 -9.37
CA GLY A 59 6.02 -20.80 -10.54
C GLY A 59 7.41 -20.28 -10.88
N THR A 60 7.59 -19.84 -12.13
CA THR A 60 8.83 -19.24 -12.65
C THR A 60 8.64 -17.73 -12.84
N PRO A 61 8.88 -16.91 -11.82
CA PRO A 61 8.53 -15.50 -11.85
C PRO A 61 9.35 -14.71 -12.88
N ARG A 62 8.68 -13.82 -13.61
CA ARG A 62 9.29 -12.84 -14.53
C ARG A 62 9.11 -11.41 -14.04
N THR A 63 8.08 -11.18 -13.26
CA THR A 63 7.66 -9.88 -12.73
C THR A 63 7.43 -9.97 -11.23
N ALA A 64 7.74 -8.91 -10.50
CA ALA A 64 7.38 -8.75 -9.09
C ALA A 64 6.34 -7.65 -8.92
N VAL A 65 5.35 -7.87 -8.06
CA VAL A 65 4.36 -6.87 -7.64
C VAL A 65 4.62 -6.55 -6.18
N PHE A 66 4.74 -5.28 -5.85
CA PHE A 66 4.97 -4.78 -4.49
C PHE A 66 3.77 -3.97 -4.02
N ALA A 67 3.36 -4.15 -2.76
CA ALA A 67 2.33 -3.36 -2.09
C ALA A 67 2.72 -3.20 -0.62
N HIS A 68 2.79 -1.97 -0.12
CA HIS A 68 3.16 -1.74 1.27
C HIS A 68 1.98 -1.98 2.22
N VAL A 69 2.30 -2.43 3.43
CA VAL A 69 1.33 -2.73 4.49
C VAL A 69 1.37 -1.76 5.65
N ASP A 70 2.40 -0.92 5.71
CA ASP A 70 2.47 0.13 6.70
C ASP A 70 1.56 1.31 6.34
N THR A 71 1.32 2.15 7.30
CA THR A 71 0.47 3.34 7.18
C THR A 71 1.14 4.53 7.86
N ILE A 72 0.70 5.72 7.48
CA ILE A 72 0.95 6.94 8.22
C ILE A 72 0.37 6.86 9.64
N GLY A 73 0.76 7.79 10.50
CA GLY A 73 0.20 7.94 11.85
C GLY A 73 1.00 8.90 12.71
N PHE A 74 1.00 8.66 14.01
CA PHE A 74 1.70 9.50 14.98
C PHE A 74 2.44 8.64 16.00
N MET A 75 3.53 9.19 16.55
CA MET A 75 4.28 8.58 17.64
C MET A 75 4.29 9.51 18.85
N VAL A 76 3.99 8.97 20.02
CA VAL A 76 4.05 9.71 21.29
C VAL A 76 5.50 10.02 21.65
N ARG A 77 5.80 11.29 21.84
CA ARG A 77 7.14 11.79 22.19
C ARG A 77 7.29 11.95 23.73
N TYR A 78 7.32 13.16 24.24
CA TYR A 78 7.40 13.47 25.68
C TYR A 78 6.12 14.14 26.13
N ALA A 79 5.74 13.92 27.38
CA ALA A 79 4.51 14.42 27.96
C ALA A 79 3.32 14.03 27.06
N ASN A 80 2.68 14.99 26.43
CA ASN A 80 1.56 14.76 25.49
C ASN A 80 1.91 15.15 24.05
N GLN A 81 3.19 15.32 23.71
CA GLN A 81 3.62 15.68 22.35
C GLN A 81 3.55 14.48 21.42
N LEU A 82 3.21 14.77 20.16
CA LEU A 82 3.20 13.81 19.06
C LEU A 82 4.23 14.19 17.98
N ILE A 83 4.75 13.19 17.28
CA ILE A 83 5.54 13.36 16.06
C ILE A 83 4.80 12.59 14.96
N PRO A 84 4.61 13.18 13.76
CA PRO A 84 4.04 12.46 12.65
C PRO A 84 4.97 11.33 12.18
N VAL A 85 4.40 10.22 11.73
CA VAL A 85 5.05 9.12 11.03
C VAL A 85 4.49 9.12 9.62
N GLY A 86 5.34 9.17 8.59
CA GLY A 86 4.89 9.50 7.25
C GLY A 86 4.43 10.96 7.14
N GLY A 87 3.44 11.21 6.33
CA GLY A 87 2.90 12.54 6.07
C GLY A 87 1.41 12.71 6.40
N PRO A 88 0.91 12.37 7.62
CA PRO A 88 -0.51 12.46 7.92
C PRO A 88 -1.03 13.89 7.84
N GLU A 89 -2.26 14.07 7.37
CA GLU A 89 -2.92 15.36 7.38
C GLU A 89 -3.21 15.81 8.82
N LEU A 90 -2.88 17.06 9.14
CA LEU A 90 -2.89 17.61 10.50
C LEU A 90 -4.20 18.37 10.78
N ILE A 91 -5.33 17.68 10.85
CA ILE A 91 -6.65 18.26 11.13
C ILE A 91 -6.88 18.29 12.64
N PRO A 92 -6.97 19.50 13.29
CA PRO A 92 -7.24 19.61 14.72
C PRO A 92 -8.56 18.90 15.10
N GLY A 93 -8.56 18.15 16.20
CA GLY A 93 -9.73 17.42 16.68
C GLY A 93 -9.92 16.05 16.04
N THR A 94 -9.08 15.65 15.08
CA THR A 94 -9.11 14.28 14.53
C THR A 94 -8.92 13.27 15.64
N ARG A 95 -9.80 12.26 15.67
CA ARG A 95 -9.75 11.18 16.66
C ARG A 95 -8.63 10.22 16.35
N LEU A 96 -7.80 9.99 17.35
CA LEU A 96 -6.68 9.04 17.31
C LEU A 96 -6.95 7.87 18.27
N VAL A 97 -6.49 6.67 17.87
CA VAL A 97 -6.56 5.45 18.65
C VAL A 97 -5.20 4.75 18.71
N GLY A 98 -4.99 3.98 19.76
CA GLY A 98 -3.78 3.18 19.94
C GLY A 98 -3.84 2.40 21.24
N ARG A 99 -2.70 1.80 21.61
CA ARG A 99 -2.58 1.04 22.85
C ARG A 99 -1.17 1.22 23.44
N ASP A 100 -1.08 1.41 24.75
CA ASP A 100 0.17 1.37 25.49
C ASP A 100 0.15 0.26 26.56
N SER A 101 1.16 0.21 27.42
CA SER A 101 1.24 -0.79 28.49
C SER A 101 0.08 -0.71 29.50
N TYR A 102 -0.64 0.40 29.56
CA TYR A 102 -1.77 0.62 30.46
C TYR A 102 -3.13 0.38 29.81
N GLY A 103 -3.18 0.08 28.52
CA GLY A 103 -4.40 -0.27 27.78
C GLY A 103 -4.73 0.62 26.59
N GLU A 104 -5.99 0.57 26.17
CA GLU A 104 -6.50 1.28 25.00
C GLU A 104 -6.45 2.81 25.19
N ILE A 105 -6.17 3.50 24.09
CA ILE A 105 -6.11 4.95 24.00
C ILE A 105 -7.12 5.39 22.96
N SER A 106 -7.90 6.41 23.30
CA SER A 106 -8.71 7.18 22.36
C SER A 106 -8.61 8.65 22.77
N CYS A 107 -8.05 9.47 21.89
CA CYS A 107 -7.79 10.89 22.13
C CYS A 107 -8.02 11.70 20.85
N ASN A 108 -7.87 13.00 20.94
CA ASN A 108 -7.92 13.88 19.78
C ASN A 108 -6.56 14.50 19.50
N LEU A 109 -6.28 14.74 18.21
CA LEU A 109 -5.14 15.49 17.75
C LEU A 109 -5.33 16.98 18.12
N VAL A 110 -4.35 17.54 18.82
CA VAL A 110 -4.28 18.97 19.14
C VAL A 110 -3.13 19.58 18.37
N VAL A 111 -3.40 20.65 17.62
CA VAL A 111 -2.40 21.34 16.79
C VAL A 111 -2.21 22.76 17.34
N GLU A 112 -1.00 23.09 17.79
CA GLU A 112 -0.64 24.40 18.31
C GLU A 112 0.57 24.96 17.54
N GLY A 113 0.29 25.77 16.50
CA GLY A 113 1.33 26.19 15.55
C GLY A 113 1.93 24.99 14.81
N GLU A 114 3.23 24.76 14.95
CA GLU A 114 3.93 23.60 14.38
C GLU A 114 3.99 22.38 15.33
N ALA A 115 3.51 22.52 16.56
CA ALA A 115 3.59 21.48 17.57
C ALA A 115 2.29 20.66 17.62
N LEU A 116 2.46 19.34 17.78
CA LEU A 116 1.37 18.38 17.84
C LEU A 116 1.30 17.77 19.23
N PHE A 117 0.07 17.59 19.73
CA PHE A 117 -0.20 17.03 21.03
C PHE A 117 -1.42 16.11 20.98
N HIS A 118 -1.60 15.31 22.03
CA HIS A 118 -2.84 14.57 22.29
C HIS A 118 -3.52 15.12 23.56
N ASP A 119 -4.84 15.04 23.63
CA ASP A 119 -5.65 15.47 24.79
C ASP A 119 -5.98 14.34 25.77
N PHE A 120 -5.33 13.16 25.66
CA PHE A 120 -5.57 12.03 26.55
C PHE A 120 -5.27 12.39 28.01
N PRO A 121 -6.15 12.00 28.99
CA PRO A 121 -6.08 12.56 30.35
C PRO A 121 -4.90 12.04 31.19
N ARG A 122 -4.13 11.06 30.69
CA ARG A 122 -2.90 10.58 31.33
C ARG A 122 -1.73 10.63 30.37
N LYS A 123 -0.53 10.46 30.90
CA LYS A 123 0.65 10.21 30.09
C LYS A 123 0.51 8.90 29.35
N ILE A 124 0.89 8.89 28.09
CA ILE A 124 1.01 7.71 27.24
C ILE A 124 2.50 7.32 27.20
N ASP A 125 2.78 6.04 27.10
CA ASP A 125 4.15 5.55 26.96
C ASP A 125 4.83 6.14 25.73
N ARG A 126 6.09 6.53 25.89
CA ARG A 126 6.89 7.08 24.76
C ARG A 126 7.08 6.02 23.69
N GLY A 127 6.93 6.42 22.43
CA GLY A 127 7.03 5.51 21.29
C GLY A 127 5.74 4.78 20.95
N THR A 128 4.67 4.96 21.75
CA THR A 128 3.34 4.46 21.40
C THR A 128 2.90 5.06 20.06
N ARG A 129 2.42 4.21 19.16
CA ARG A 129 1.86 4.63 17.88
C ARG A 129 0.37 4.91 18.04
N LEU A 130 -0.07 5.99 17.42
CA LEU A 130 -1.48 6.37 17.34
C LEU A 130 -1.88 6.46 15.87
N SER A 131 -3.00 5.83 15.55
CA SER A 131 -3.60 5.83 14.22
C SER A 131 -4.85 6.70 14.20
N PHE A 132 -5.31 7.12 13.03
CA PHE A 132 -6.67 7.65 12.87
C PHE A 132 -7.70 6.61 13.30
N ALA A 133 -8.75 7.04 14.02
CA ALA A 133 -9.88 6.17 14.30
C ALA A 133 -10.63 5.88 13.00
N GLN A 134 -10.87 4.60 12.73
CA GLN A 134 -11.52 4.17 11.49
C GLN A 134 -13.01 4.49 11.46
N GLU A 135 -13.45 4.98 10.31
CA GLU A 135 -14.85 5.22 9.97
C GLU A 135 -15.13 4.76 8.53
N ILE A 136 -15.35 3.45 8.36
CA ILE A 136 -15.49 2.84 7.04
C ILE A 136 -16.88 3.10 6.47
N ARG A 137 -16.95 3.76 5.31
CA ARG A 137 -18.17 4.02 4.55
C ARG A 137 -18.04 3.43 3.15
N ILE A 138 -19.01 2.66 2.74
CA ILE A 138 -19.04 2.02 1.42
C ILE A 138 -20.44 2.18 0.86
N ASP A 139 -20.52 2.76 -0.32
CA ASP A 139 -21.76 2.83 -1.10
C ASP A 139 -21.62 2.09 -2.45
N SER A 140 -22.46 2.39 -3.44
CA SER A 140 -22.43 1.75 -4.75
C SER A 140 -21.28 2.22 -5.65
N GLU A 141 -20.62 3.34 -5.32
CA GLU A 141 -19.63 3.99 -6.17
C GLU A 141 -18.25 4.12 -5.50
N PHE A 142 -18.24 4.33 -4.17
CA PHE A 142 -17.01 4.65 -3.44
C PHE A 142 -16.80 3.80 -2.21
N ILE A 143 -15.54 3.62 -1.85
CA ILE A 143 -15.09 3.30 -0.50
C ILE A 143 -14.44 4.54 0.09
N GLN A 144 -14.72 4.81 1.36
CA GLN A 144 -14.19 5.93 2.09
C GLN A 144 -13.81 5.50 3.52
N ALA A 145 -12.55 5.71 3.89
CA ALA A 145 -11.97 5.29 5.15
C ALA A 145 -10.56 5.88 5.30
N ALA A 146 -9.97 5.87 6.47
CA ALA A 146 -8.52 6.07 6.58
C ALA A 146 -7.76 4.84 6.03
N TYR A 147 -6.54 5.06 5.56
CA TYR A 147 -5.59 4.00 5.15
C TYR A 147 -6.03 3.17 3.93
N LEU A 148 -6.81 3.74 3.01
CA LEU A 148 -6.97 3.17 1.68
C LEU A 148 -5.60 3.09 1.00
N ASP A 149 -4.76 4.10 1.27
CA ASP A 149 -3.32 4.04 1.14
C ASP A 149 -2.68 3.22 2.28
N ASN A 150 -2.14 1.99 2.07
CA ASN A 150 -2.25 1.26 0.80
C ASN A 150 -2.98 -0.10 0.99
N ARG A 151 -4.07 -0.09 1.79
CA ARG A 151 -4.91 -1.30 1.94
C ARG A 151 -5.52 -1.75 0.61
N LEU A 152 -5.75 -0.81 -0.32
CA LEU A 152 -6.30 -1.14 -1.62
C LEU A 152 -5.27 -1.77 -2.56
N GLY A 153 -4.02 -1.33 -2.49
CA GLY A 153 -2.92 -1.99 -3.20
C GLY A 153 -2.67 -3.40 -2.68
N VAL A 154 -2.68 -3.58 -1.35
CA VAL A 154 -2.60 -4.92 -0.71
C VAL A 154 -3.77 -5.80 -1.14
N PHE A 155 -4.99 -5.28 -1.14
CA PHE A 155 -6.18 -6.00 -1.60
C PHE A 155 -6.06 -6.41 -3.07
N SER A 156 -5.64 -5.50 -3.96
CA SER A 156 -5.41 -5.77 -5.38
C SER A 156 -4.37 -6.87 -5.58
N ALA A 157 -3.26 -6.83 -4.86
CA ALA A 157 -2.21 -7.84 -4.90
C ALA A 157 -2.71 -9.22 -4.42
N LEU A 158 -3.58 -9.28 -3.41
CA LEU A 158 -4.22 -10.53 -2.97
C LEU A 158 -5.21 -11.08 -4.00
N GLN A 159 -6.00 -10.22 -4.65
CA GLN A 159 -6.90 -10.65 -5.72
C GLN A 159 -6.12 -11.18 -6.94
N LEU A 160 -4.97 -10.59 -7.24
CA LEU A 160 -4.05 -11.13 -8.25
C LEU A 160 -3.61 -12.56 -7.92
N CYS A 161 -3.29 -12.87 -6.65
CA CYS A 161 -2.84 -14.20 -6.23
C CYS A 161 -3.83 -15.33 -6.58
N GLU A 162 -5.12 -15.04 -6.71
CA GLU A 162 -6.14 -16.05 -7.03
C GLU A 162 -5.94 -16.68 -8.41
N THR A 163 -5.37 -15.91 -9.35
CA THR A 163 -5.21 -16.32 -10.76
C THR A 163 -3.76 -16.39 -11.23
N LEU A 164 -2.81 -16.01 -10.38
CA LEU A 164 -1.39 -15.95 -10.71
C LEU A 164 -0.77 -17.35 -10.82
N GLU A 165 0.00 -17.58 -11.87
CA GLU A 165 0.78 -18.83 -12.08
C GLU A 165 2.28 -18.59 -11.93
N ASP A 166 2.78 -17.47 -12.46
CA ASP A 166 4.19 -17.12 -12.46
C ASP A 166 4.37 -15.65 -12.02
N GLY A 167 5.08 -15.40 -10.93
CA GLY A 167 5.34 -14.05 -10.44
C GLY A 167 5.74 -14.01 -8.98
N TRP A 168 6.19 -12.84 -8.54
CA TRP A 168 6.30 -12.50 -7.13
C TRP A 168 5.18 -11.55 -6.73
N VAL A 169 4.58 -11.78 -5.56
CA VAL A 169 3.74 -10.80 -4.85
C VAL A 169 4.39 -10.55 -3.51
N VAL A 170 4.69 -9.30 -3.22
CA VAL A 170 5.50 -8.89 -2.07
C VAL A 170 4.77 -7.81 -1.29
N PHE A 171 4.52 -8.07 -0.03
CA PHE A 171 3.98 -7.11 0.92
C PHE A 171 5.14 -6.50 1.69
N THR A 172 5.33 -5.19 1.53
CA THR A 172 6.48 -4.42 2.02
C THR A 172 6.13 -3.63 3.28
N THR A 173 7.13 -3.13 3.99
CA THR A 173 7.01 -2.29 5.19
C THR A 173 7.87 -1.04 5.04
N TYR A 174 7.60 -0.01 5.85
CA TYR A 174 8.33 1.27 5.90
C TYR A 174 8.22 2.14 4.63
N GLU A 175 7.26 1.93 3.74
CA GLU A 175 7.10 2.78 2.56
C GLU A 175 6.87 4.24 2.97
N GLU A 176 5.90 4.46 3.84
CA GLU A 176 5.48 5.75 4.38
C GLU A 176 6.59 6.50 5.15
N HIS A 177 7.65 5.79 5.52
CA HIS A 177 8.75 6.35 6.29
C HIS A 177 10.12 5.96 5.72
N GLY A 178 10.27 6.00 4.40
CA GLY A 178 11.53 5.96 3.70
C GLY A 178 11.90 4.67 2.95
N GLY A 179 10.98 3.72 2.77
CA GLY A 179 11.19 2.55 1.88
C GLY A 179 12.15 1.49 2.41
N GLY A 180 12.30 1.36 3.75
CA GLY A 180 13.38 0.62 4.40
C GLY A 180 13.46 -0.88 4.12
N SER A 181 12.38 -1.56 3.70
CA SER A 181 12.40 -3.01 3.46
C SER A 181 12.85 -3.39 2.04
N MET A 182 12.59 -2.57 1.06
CA MET A 182 12.85 -2.86 -0.36
C MET A 182 14.28 -3.28 -0.69
N PRO A 183 15.35 -2.69 -0.13
CA PRO A 183 16.73 -3.07 -0.48
C PRO A 183 17.04 -4.55 -0.20
N PHE A 184 16.65 -5.09 0.96
CA PHE A 184 16.92 -6.49 1.29
C PHE A 184 15.93 -7.45 0.59
N LEU A 185 14.69 -7.02 0.34
CA LEU A 185 13.71 -7.80 -0.42
C LEU A 185 14.15 -7.96 -1.88
N LEU A 186 14.59 -6.89 -2.54
CA LEU A 186 15.13 -6.95 -3.89
C LEU A 186 16.36 -7.85 -3.98
N GLN A 187 17.26 -7.77 -2.99
CA GLN A 187 18.42 -8.67 -2.93
C GLN A 187 17.99 -10.14 -2.81
N PHE A 188 17.02 -10.44 -1.96
CA PHE A 188 16.51 -11.79 -1.78
C PHE A 188 15.83 -12.33 -3.05
N ILE A 189 14.96 -11.53 -3.68
CA ILE A 189 14.28 -11.86 -4.93
C ILE A 189 15.30 -12.15 -6.03
N GLN A 190 16.30 -11.29 -6.21
CA GLN A 190 17.33 -11.45 -7.24
C GLN A 190 18.22 -12.69 -7.00
N ALA A 191 18.46 -13.04 -5.74
CA ALA A 191 19.23 -14.24 -5.39
C ALA A 191 18.42 -15.55 -5.53
N THR A 192 17.09 -15.47 -5.37
CA THR A 192 16.21 -16.65 -5.35
C THR A 192 15.63 -16.99 -6.72
N ALA A 193 15.03 -16.01 -7.38
CA ALA A 193 14.47 -16.14 -8.73
C ALA A 193 14.49 -14.76 -9.38
N GLN A 194 15.52 -14.50 -10.18
CA GLN A 194 15.80 -13.21 -10.76
C GLN A 194 14.67 -12.70 -11.66
N VAL A 195 14.19 -11.48 -11.38
CA VAL A 195 13.22 -10.76 -12.20
C VAL A 195 13.81 -9.45 -12.73
N LYS A 196 13.29 -8.96 -13.85
CA LYS A 196 13.81 -7.75 -14.51
C LYS A 196 12.82 -6.59 -14.48
N GLN A 197 11.65 -6.79 -13.91
CA GLN A 197 10.60 -5.79 -13.90
C GLN A 197 9.75 -5.89 -12.63
N ALA A 198 9.28 -4.75 -12.16
CA ALA A 198 8.47 -4.57 -10.98
C ALA A 198 7.23 -3.73 -11.30
N LEU A 199 6.11 -4.05 -10.68
CA LEU A 199 4.91 -3.23 -10.65
C LEU A 199 4.66 -2.83 -9.20
N ILE A 200 4.36 -1.56 -8.97
CA ILE A 200 4.06 -1.02 -7.65
C ILE A 200 2.55 -0.87 -7.55
N SER A 201 1.94 -1.69 -6.69
CA SER A 201 0.51 -1.73 -6.43
C SER A 201 0.20 -0.80 -5.26
N ASP A 202 -0.22 0.40 -5.60
CA ASP A 202 -0.43 1.47 -4.66
C ASP A 202 -1.63 2.33 -5.10
N ILE A 203 -1.90 3.46 -4.45
CA ILE A 203 -2.93 4.42 -4.87
C ILE A 203 -2.25 5.75 -5.24
N THR A 204 -2.93 6.59 -6.00
CA THR A 204 -2.39 7.89 -6.39
C THR A 204 -3.42 9.00 -6.27
N TRP A 205 -2.99 10.23 -6.31
CA TRP A 205 -3.81 11.40 -6.05
C TRP A 205 -4.76 11.75 -7.19
N ILE A 206 -5.94 12.26 -6.85
CA ILE A 206 -6.76 13.05 -7.78
C ILE A 206 -6.02 14.35 -8.07
N THR A 207 -5.87 14.67 -9.35
CA THR A 207 -5.21 15.89 -9.85
C THR A 207 -6.02 16.48 -11.01
N ASP A 208 -5.51 17.54 -11.65
CA ASP A 208 -6.14 18.11 -12.84
C ASP A 208 -6.21 17.11 -14.02
N GLY A 209 -5.40 16.06 -14.01
CA GLY A 209 -5.30 15.05 -15.06
C GLY A 209 -5.70 13.63 -14.65
N VAL A 210 -6.09 13.42 -13.39
CA VAL A 210 -6.46 12.12 -12.81
C VAL A 210 -7.78 12.25 -12.06
N HIS A 211 -8.78 11.46 -12.45
CA HIS A 211 -10.14 11.59 -11.95
C HIS A 211 -10.74 10.26 -11.50
N HIS A 212 -11.73 10.31 -10.60
CA HIS A 212 -12.54 9.14 -10.27
C HIS A 212 -13.35 8.64 -11.47
N HIS A 213 -13.59 7.33 -11.51
CA HIS A 213 -14.41 6.62 -12.51
C HIS A 213 -13.80 6.54 -13.92
N GLU A 214 -12.59 7.00 -14.12
CA GLU A 214 -11.88 6.94 -15.41
C GLU A 214 -10.92 5.73 -15.53
N GLY A 215 -10.95 4.83 -14.55
CA GLY A 215 -10.15 3.61 -14.53
C GLY A 215 -8.85 3.75 -13.75
N VAL A 216 -8.06 2.67 -13.77
CA VAL A 216 -6.78 2.62 -13.06
C VAL A 216 -5.78 3.62 -13.63
N VAL A 217 -4.93 4.17 -12.79
CA VAL A 217 -3.87 5.10 -13.17
C VAL A 217 -2.57 4.35 -13.46
N ILE A 218 -1.97 4.63 -14.61
CA ILE A 218 -0.59 4.22 -14.94
C ILE A 218 0.28 5.47 -14.84
N SER A 219 1.18 5.50 -13.87
CA SER A 219 2.08 6.63 -13.68
C SER A 219 3.24 6.56 -14.69
N ILE A 220 3.31 7.53 -15.57
CA ILE A 220 4.45 7.73 -16.47
C ILE A 220 5.65 8.20 -15.66
N ARG A 221 5.39 9.01 -14.64
CA ARG A 221 6.34 9.40 -13.60
C ARG A 221 5.62 10.00 -12.40
N ASP A 222 6.19 9.80 -11.24
CA ASP A 222 6.00 10.57 -10.02
C ASP A 222 7.24 11.48 -9.78
N LYS A 223 7.70 11.63 -8.56
CA LYS A 223 8.99 12.27 -8.23
C LYS A 223 10.17 11.57 -8.91
N PHE A 224 10.07 10.29 -9.21
CA PHE A 224 11.07 9.46 -9.88
C PHE A 224 10.61 9.11 -11.30
N ILE A 225 11.52 8.57 -12.13
CA ILE A 225 11.23 8.42 -13.56
C ILE A 225 11.54 6.97 -13.99
N PRO A 226 10.51 6.15 -14.22
CA PRO A 226 10.70 4.83 -14.79
C PRO A 226 11.18 4.92 -16.23
N ARG A 227 11.76 3.83 -16.73
CA ARG A 227 12.30 3.80 -18.09
C ARG A 227 11.15 3.85 -19.11
N LYS A 228 11.19 4.88 -20.00
CA LYS A 228 10.16 5.12 -21.00
C LYS A 228 9.79 3.87 -21.81
N LYS A 229 10.78 3.09 -22.27
CA LYS A 229 10.52 1.86 -23.05
C LYS A 229 9.61 0.86 -22.30
N PHE A 230 9.74 0.77 -20.99
CA PHE A 230 8.89 -0.11 -20.18
C PHE A 230 7.50 0.47 -20.03
N ILE A 231 7.39 1.77 -19.74
CA ILE A 231 6.09 2.46 -19.65
C ILE A 231 5.32 2.36 -20.97
N ASP A 232 5.97 2.60 -22.12
CA ASP A 232 5.33 2.46 -23.44
C ASP A 232 4.78 1.03 -23.65
N ARG A 233 5.52 0.00 -23.19
CA ARG A 233 5.06 -1.40 -23.23
C ARG A 233 3.85 -1.63 -22.34
N ILE A 234 3.86 -1.13 -21.10
CA ILE A 234 2.72 -1.24 -20.17
C ILE A 234 1.48 -0.59 -20.79
N ILE A 235 1.59 0.66 -21.28
CA ILE A 235 0.49 1.38 -21.91
C ILE A 235 -0.06 0.59 -23.11
N GLN A 236 0.80 0.07 -23.98
CA GLN A 236 0.39 -0.72 -25.12
C GLN A 236 -0.40 -1.98 -24.71
N LEU A 237 0.09 -2.70 -23.70
CA LEU A 237 -0.58 -3.91 -23.18
C LEU A 237 -1.95 -3.57 -22.57
N VAL A 238 -2.03 -2.52 -21.76
CA VAL A 238 -3.30 -2.12 -21.13
C VAL A 238 -4.29 -1.61 -22.17
N GLN A 239 -3.85 -0.88 -23.21
CA GLN A 239 -4.71 -0.52 -24.36
C GLN A 239 -5.30 -1.74 -25.07
N GLN A 240 -4.50 -2.80 -25.24
CA GLN A 240 -4.96 -4.05 -25.87
C GLN A 240 -5.98 -4.81 -24.99
N SER A 241 -5.92 -4.67 -23.69
CA SER A 241 -6.86 -5.31 -22.77
C SER A 241 -8.28 -4.73 -22.83
N GLY A 242 -8.42 -3.47 -23.26
CA GLY A 242 -9.69 -2.73 -23.24
C GLY A 242 -10.16 -2.32 -21.84
N ILE A 243 -9.35 -2.55 -20.80
CA ILE A 243 -9.65 -2.12 -19.43
C ILE A 243 -9.48 -0.60 -19.34
N PRO A 244 -10.41 0.14 -18.69
CA PRO A 244 -10.29 1.59 -18.52
C PRO A 244 -9.05 1.97 -17.75
N PHE A 245 -8.30 2.97 -18.22
CA PHE A 245 -7.11 3.49 -17.56
C PHE A 245 -6.86 4.95 -17.91
N GLN A 246 -6.12 5.62 -17.03
CA GLN A 246 -5.66 7.00 -17.18
C GLN A 246 -4.13 7.05 -17.11
N LEU A 247 -3.54 8.15 -17.55
CA LEU A 247 -2.09 8.37 -17.52
C LEU A 247 -1.77 9.55 -16.61
N GLU A 248 -0.87 9.31 -15.68
CA GLU A 248 -0.38 10.30 -14.73
C GLU A 248 1.01 10.81 -15.10
N VAL A 249 1.22 12.11 -14.97
CA VAL A 249 2.54 12.76 -15.05
C VAL A 249 2.64 13.78 -13.94
N GLU A 250 3.27 13.39 -12.82
CA GLU A 250 3.38 14.26 -11.65
C GLU A 250 4.85 14.52 -11.27
N ALA A 251 5.09 15.59 -10.52
CA ALA A 251 6.41 16.00 -10.07
C ALA A 251 6.67 15.65 -8.60
N TYR A 252 5.65 15.30 -7.89
CA TYR A 252 5.64 15.05 -6.45
C TYR A 252 5.14 13.63 -6.16
N GLY A 253 5.15 13.25 -4.89
CA GLY A 253 4.82 11.90 -4.48
C GLY A 253 6.00 10.95 -4.67
N GLY A 254 5.86 9.76 -4.16
CA GLY A 254 6.85 8.70 -4.27
C GLY A 254 6.18 7.37 -3.93
N SER A 255 6.90 6.30 -4.20
CA SER A 255 6.44 4.95 -3.91
C SER A 255 7.64 4.02 -3.76
N ASP A 256 7.42 2.77 -3.45
CA ASP A 256 8.45 1.71 -3.49
C ASP A 256 9.18 1.63 -4.86
N GLY A 257 8.66 2.25 -5.92
CA GLY A 257 9.32 2.42 -7.22
C GLY A 257 10.64 3.17 -7.13
N ARG A 258 10.76 4.13 -6.21
CA ARG A 258 12.02 4.79 -5.86
C ARG A 258 13.11 3.77 -5.52
N GLU A 259 12.80 2.82 -4.67
CA GLU A 259 13.77 1.85 -4.18
C GLU A 259 14.21 0.89 -5.29
N VAL A 260 13.31 0.53 -6.21
CA VAL A 260 13.66 -0.22 -7.41
C VAL A 260 14.63 0.58 -8.28
N GLN A 261 14.35 1.87 -8.51
CA GLN A 261 15.21 2.75 -9.33
C GLN A 261 16.62 2.91 -8.75
N PHE A 262 16.75 3.01 -7.43
CA PHE A 262 18.06 3.17 -6.77
C PHE A 262 18.72 1.86 -6.39
N SER A 263 18.10 0.71 -6.66
CA SER A 263 18.68 -0.59 -6.39
C SER A 263 19.91 -0.85 -7.28
N PRO A 264 20.83 -1.73 -6.86
CA PRO A 264 21.96 -2.12 -7.69
C PRO A 264 21.59 -3.05 -8.86
N PHE A 265 20.30 -3.31 -9.06
CA PHE A 265 19.77 -4.22 -10.06
C PHE A 265 19.19 -3.45 -11.23
N ALA A 266 19.45 -3.90 -12.46
CA ALA A 266 18.88 -3.32 -13.67
C ALA A 266 17.42 -3.82 -13.84
N MET A 267 16.50 -3.25 -13.06
CA MET A 267 15.07 -3.55 -13.10
C MET A 267 14.28 -2.38 -13.67
N ASP A 268 13.32 -2.69 -14.53
CA ASP A 268 12.28 -1.74 -14.91
C ASP A 268 11.20 -1.70 -13.83
N TRP A 269 10.51 -0.58 -13.70
CA TRP A 269 9.38 -0.46 -12.80
C TRP A 269 8.27 0.40 -13.38
N CYS A 270 7.06 0.20 -12.89
CA CYS A 270 5.89 1.03 -13.20
C CYS A 270 4.98 1.06 -11.97
N PHE A 271 4.55 2.25 -11.58
CA PHE A 271 3.50 2.44 -10.61
C PHE A 271 2.13 2.32 -11.29
N ILE A 272 1.22 1.55 -10.69
CA ILE A 272 -0.15 1.35 -11.19
C ILE A 272 -1.08 1.36 -9.99
N GLY A 273 -2.00 2.32 -9.93
CA GLY A 273 -2.85 2.52 -8.76
C GLY A 273 -4.23 3.07 -9.06
N ALA A 274 -5.13 3.00 -8.09
CA ALA A 274 -6.41 3.68 -8.16
C ALA A 274 -6.27 5.15 -7.76
N ALA A 275 -7.11 6.01 -8.33
CA ALA A 275 -7.15 7.43 -8.00
C ALA A 275 -7.84 7.66 -6.64
N GLU A 276 -7.19 8.39 -5.74
CA GLU A 276 -7.62 8.66 -4.39
C GLU A 276 -7.75 10.15 -4.10
N ASP A 277 -8.83 10.52 -3.44
CA ASP A 277 -9.07 11.86 -2.90
C ASP A 277 -8.77 11.88 -1.40
N GLN A 278 -8.28 13.01 -0.89
CA GLN A 278 -7.93 13.23 0.52
C GLN A 278 -6.86 12.26 1.06
N VAL A 279 -5.85 11.96 0.25
CA VAL A 279 -4.73 11.08 0.62
C VAL A 279 -4.10 11.49 1.95
N HIS A 280 -3.74 10.50 2.77
CA HIS A 280 -3.14 10.68 4.10
C HIS A 280 -4.06 11.36 5.14
N SER A 281 -5.37 11.40 4.86
CA SER A 281 -6.38 11.92 5.79
C SER A 281 -7.13 10.79 6.54
N PRO A 282 -7.92 11.12 7.56
CA PRO A 282 -8.81 10.13 8.17
C PRO A 282 -9.98 9.72 7.26
N ASP A 283 -10.10 10.31 6.08
CA ASP A 283 -11.29 10.23 5.23
C ASP A 283 -10.96 10.07 3.74
N GLU A 284 -9.95 9.25 3.44
CA GLU A 284 -9.54 8.91 2.09
C GLU A 284 -10.69 8.29 1.28
N LYS A 285 -10.73 8.54 -0.04
CA LYS A 285 -11.83 8.15 -0.89
C LYS A 285 -11.39 7.63 -2.24
N VAL A 286 -11.84 6.42 -2.62
CA VAL A 286 -11.51 5.76 -3.89
C VAL A 286 -12.75 5.23 -4.58
N SER A 287 -12.81 5.35 -5.91
CA SER A 287 -13.86 4.76 -6.73
C SER A 287 -13.74 3.23 -6.80
N LEU A 288 -14.85 2.52 -6.56
CA LEU A 288 -14.90 1.06 -6.67
C LEU A 288 -14.66 0.56 -8.10
N ARG A 289 -14.98 1.37 -9.11
CA ARG A 289 -14.71 1.06 -10.53
C ARG A 289 -13.23 1.13 -10.84
N ASP A 290 -12.53 2.11 -10.27
CA ASP A 290 -11.10 2.29 -10.49
C ASP A 290 -10.30 1.19 -9.77
N LEU A 291 -10.72 0.80 -8.56
CA LEU A 291 -10.18 -0.37 -7.87
C LEU A 291 -10.40 -1.67 -8.65
N GLU A 292 -11.58 -1.86 -9.25
CA GLU A 292 -11.85 -3.01 -10.10
C GLU A 292 -10.95 -3.03 -11.34
N SER A 293 -10.79 -1.89 -12.00
CA SER A 293 -9.88 -1.72 -13.14
C SER A 293 -8.42 -2.03 -12.73
N MET A 294 -8.00 -1.59 -11.54
CA MET A 294 -6.68 -1.88 -10.99
C MET A 294 -6.44 -3.39 -10.86
N VAL A 295 -7.34 -4.12 -10.23
CA VAL A 295 -7.23 -5.59 -10.10
C VAL A 295 -7.16 -6.26 -11.47
N GLN A 296 -8.03 -5.87 -12.41
CA GLN A 296 -8.07 -6.45 -13.77
C GLN A 296 -6.78 -6.19 -14.54
N VAL A 297 -6.21 -4.98 -14.43
CA VAL A 297 -4.93 -4.63 -15.08
C VAL A 297 -3.78 -5.46 -14.54
N TYR A 298 -3.68 -5.65 -13.23
CA TYR A 298 -2.66 -6.53 -12.64
C TYR A 298 -2.80 -7.98 -13.13
N GLN A 299 -4.02 -8.51 -13.14
CA GLN A 299 -4.29 -9.87 -13.64
C GLN A 299 -3.96 -10.02 -15.13
N TYR A 300 -4.17 -9.00 -15.94
CA TYR A 300 -3.82 -8.99 -17.34
C TYR A 300 -2.31 -8.87 -17.56
N LEU A 301 -1.67 -7.87 -16.93
CA LEU A 301 -0.24 -7.62 -17.12
C LEU A 301 0.65 -8.78 -16.67
N LEU A 302 0.31 -9.48 -15.58
CA LEU A 302 1.12 -10.60 -15.08
C LEU A 302 1.06 -11.84 -16.00
N LYS A 303 0.12 -11.90 -16.95
CA LYS A 303 0.09 -12.91 -18.00
C LYS A 303 0.96 -12.53 -19.19
N GLU A 304 1.02 -11.22 -19.51
CA GLU A 304 1.67 -10.71 -20.72
C GLU A 304 3.15 -10.30 -20.51
N LEU A 305 3.55 -10.02 -19.26
CA LEU A 305 4.91 -9.63 -18.87
C LEU A 305 5.76 -10.83 -18.50
#